data_0c91066a5a8f51e1e127ff0891d41d0f
#
_entry.id   0c91066a5a8f51e1e127ff0891d41d0f
#
_cell.length_a   1.000
_cell.length_b   1.000
_cell.length_c   1.000
_cell.angle_alpha   90.00
_cell.angle_beta   90.00
_cell.angle_gamma   90.00
#
_symmetry.space_group_name_H-M   'P 1'
#
loop_
_entity.id
_entity.type
_entity.pdbx_description
1 polymer ?
#
loop_
_entity_poly.entity_id
_entity_poly.type
_entity_poly.pdbx_seq_one_letter_code
_entity_poly.pdbx_strand_id
1 'polypeptide(L)'
;LGFQWVPLHGHVFFKYFAPHLELEQHYMAFEQVMDALLLIVLSGVVLAWLKRLRSKALGMRRTTKHVLFDRIALTALWFIFPARLVAESLTASVHGGGGFLTGSIGGWLTDILPAEVLTSLYEPAWWFYSCALGVFFVAMPFSRYMHILTEIPLIFLRRWSLHPNKERKSYDNFEVEACSRCGICIDPCQLQSDLGINDTQSVYFLRDRRYNMLSLKIANNCLMCGRCEAKCPVGINLNTLRLNSRAKRRNIPHEGRYRYLQGIDRSSGMGKVGYFAGCMTSLTPGVQRSM
;
A
#
# COMPACT_ATOMS: atom_id res chain seq x y z
N LEU A 1 21.85 7.05 22.18
CA LEU A 1 21.09 8.33 22.20
C LEU A 1 19.57 8.16 22.07
N GLY A 2 19.08 7.21 21.24
CA GLY A 2 17.63 7.00 21.07
C GLY A 2 16.94 6.39 22.28
N PHE A 3 17.60 5.56 23.04
CA PHE A 3 17.00 4.84 24.18
C PHE A 3 16.98 5.66 25.47
N GLN A 4 17.93 6.56 25.64
CA GLN A 4 17.87 7.53 26.75
C GLN A 4 16.80 8.60 26.54
N TRP A 5 16.34 8.79 25.32
CA TRP A 5 15.33 9.78 24.98
C TRP A 5 13.93 9.37 25.48
N VAL A 6 13.55 8.11 25.35
CA VAL A 6 12.21 7.62 25.74
C VAL A 6 12.02 7.62 27.26
N PRO A 7 12.92 7.08 28.10
CA PRO A 7 12.77 7.19 29.55
C PRO A 7 12.87 8.63 30.05
N LEU A 8 13.75 9.48 29.46
CA LEU A 8 13.85 10.88 29.89
C LEU A 8 12.59 11.68 29.56
N HIS A 9 12.03 11.53 28.37
CA HIS A 9 10.82 12.23 27.95
C HIS A 9 9.56 11.56 28.47
N GLY A 10 9.54 10.24 28.59
CA GLY A 10 8.50 9.49 29.30
C GLY A 10 8.42 9.89 30.76
N HIS A 11 9.54 9.99 31.46
CA HIS A 11 9.61 10.45 32.82
C HIS A 11 9.06 11.88 32.97
N VAL A 12 9.40 12.79 32.08
CA VAL A 12 8.86 14.16 32.04
C VAL A 12 7.35 14.15 31.77
N PHE A 13 6.93 13.37 30.78
CA PHE A 13 5.51 13.25 30.43
C PHE A 13 4.69 12.69 31.60
N PHE A 14 5.10 11.57 32.22
CA PHE A 14 4.39 10.97 33.34
C PHE A 14 4.44 11.84 34.61
N LYS A 15 5.54 12.53 34.85
CA LYS A 15 5.65 13.46 35.99
C LYS A 15 4.64 14.60 35.91
N TYR A 16 4.34 15.12 34.74
CA TYR A 16 3.44 16.27 34.55
C TYR A 16 1.99 15.88 34.22
N PHE A 17 1.77 14.78 33.52
CA PHE A 17 0.43 14.39 33.05
C PHE A 17 -0.20 13.24 33.85
N ALA A 18 0.58 12.42 34.52
CA ALA A 18 0.07 11.27 35.24
C ALA A 18 0.88 11.01 36.55
N PRO A 19 0.91 11.99 37.50
CA PRO A 19 1.72 11.88 38.72
C PRO A 19 1.32 10.75 39.65
N HIS A 20 0.15 10.11 39.45
CA HIS A 20 -0.35 9.02 40.28
C HIS A 20 0.06 7.62 39.82
N LEU A 21 0.75 7.53 38.66
CA LEU A 21 1.21 6.25 38.16
C LEU A 21 2.63 5.99 38.65
N GLU A 22 2.80 4.93 39.46
CA GLU A 22 4.13 4.47 39.85
C GLU A 22 4.92 4.07 38.59
N LEU A 23 5.92 4.88 38.26
CA LEU A 23 6.64 4.83 36.97
C LEU A 23 7.30 3.47 36.74
N GLU A 24 7.79 2.84 37.81
CA GLU A 24 8.52 1.57 37.73
C GLU A 24 7.62 0.40 37.31
N GLN A 25 6.41 0.31 37.87
CA GLN A 25 5.47 -0.75 37.59
C GLN A 25 4.86 -0.62 36.18
N HIS A 26 4.62 0.61 35.73
CA HIS A 26 4.17 0.88 34.35
C HIS A 26 5.25 0.70 33.30
N TYR A 27 6.51 0.95 33.66
CA TYR A 27 7.64 0.72 32.76
C TYR A 27 7.79 -0.78 32.45
N MET A 28 7.74 -1.64 33.46
CA MET A 28 7.76 -3.09 33.31
C MET A 28 6.59 -3.61 32.45
N ALA A 29 5.37 -3.10 32.68
CA ALA A 29 4.21 -3.45 31.86
C ALA A 29 4.36 -2.99 30.41
N PHE A 30 4.95 -1.82 30.18
CA PHE A 30 5.22 -1.30 28.85
C PHE A 30 6.22 -2.18 28.08
N GLU A 31 7.31 -2.59 28.71
CA GLU A 31 8.30 -3.50 28.08
C GLU A 31 7.67 -4.84 27.70
N GLN A 32 6.82 -5.42 28.55
CA GLN A 32 6.08 -6.65 28.27
C GLN A 32 5.16 -6.51 27.03
N VAL A 33 4.42 -5.40 26.96
CA VAL A 33 3.54 -5.11 25.82
C VAL A 33 4.35 -4.92 24.53
N MET A 34 5.47 -4.21 24.61
CA MET A 34 6.33 -3.98 23.45
C MET A 34 6.96 -5.28 22.93
N ASP A 35 7.37 -6.18 23.81
CA ASP A 35 7.87 -7.50 23.46
C ASP A 35 6.78 -8.38 22.82
N ALA A 36 5.57 -8.35 23.36
CA ALA A 36 4.43 -9.06 22.77
C ALA A 36 4.12 -8.55 21.35
N LEU A 37 4.12 -7.25 21.15
CA LEU A 37 3.94 -6.66 19.81
C LEU A 37 5.09 -7.03 18.87
N LEU A 38 6.32 -7.00 19.35
CA LEU A 38 7.50 -7.41 18.58
C LEU A 38 7.41 -8.88 18.16
N LEU A 39 7.00 -9.77 19.06
CA LEU A 39 6.79 -11.18 18.77
C LEU A 39 5.72 -11.41 17.70
N ILE A 40 4.58 -10.70 17.79
CA ILE A 40 3.51 -10.78 16.78
C ILE A 40 4.04 -10.33 15.42
N VAL A 41 4.78 -9.22 15.35
CA VAL A 41 5.33 -8.72 14.09
C VAL A 41 6.38 -9.68 13.52
N LEU A 42 7.29 -10.19 14.36
CA LEU A 42 8.30 -11.17 13.93
C LEU A 42 7.67 -12.45 13.41
N SER A 43 6.61 -12.95 14.06
CA SER A 43 5.87 -14.12 13.56
C SER A 43 5.25 -13.84 12.18
N GLY A 44 4.71 -12.64 11.96
CA GLY A 44 4.24 -12.19 10.65
C GLY A 44 5.34 -12.14 9.59
N VAL A 45 6.53 -11.66 9.96
CA VAL A 45 7.72 -11.64 9.08
C VAL A 45 8.13 -13.07 8.70
N VAL A 46 8.19 -13.99 9.66
CA VAL A 46 8.52 -15.41 9.41
C VAL A 46 7.48 -16.05 8.49
N LEU A 47 6.19 -15.85 8.75
CA LEU A 47 5.11 -16.36 7.90
C LEU A 47 5.17 -15.80 6.47
N ALA A 48 5.47 -14.52 6.31
CA ALA A 48 5.66 -13.90 5.01
C ALA A 48 6.87 -14.48 4.27
N TRP A 49 7.95 -14.79 4.99
CA TRP A 49 9.13 -15.44 4.44
C TRP A 49 8.84 -16.88 4.00
N LEU A 50 8.16 -17.66 4.82
CA LEU A 50 7.70 -19.02 4.49
C LEU A 50 6.78 -19.03 3.27
N LYS A 51 5.82 -18.10 3.20
CA LYS A 51 4.96 -17.91 2.03
C LYS A 51 5.79 -17.61 0.77
N ARG A 52 6.81 -16.78 0.89
CA ARG A 52 7.70 -16.43 -0.23
C ARG A 52 8.52 -17.64 -0.70
N LEU A 53 9.04 -18.45 0.23
CA LEU A 53 9.74 -19.70 -0.08
C LEU A 53 8.81 -20.67 -0.80
N ARG A 54 7.61 -20.90 -0.25
CA ARG A 54 6.60 -21.78 -0.84
C ARG A 54 6.23 -21.31 -2.25
N SER A 55 6.02 -20.01 -2.45
CA SER A 55 5.66 -19.47 -3.76
C SER A 55 6.79 -19.63 -4.79
N LYS A 56 8.05 -19.57 -4.37
CA LYS A 56 9.20 -19.85 -5.24
C LYS A 56 9.28 -21.35 -5.58
N ALA A 57 9.10 -22.21 -4.59
CA ALA A 57 9.16 -23.67 -4.76
C ALA A 57 8.05 -24.19 -5.69
N LEU A 58 6.85 -23.61 -5.62
CA LEU A 58 5.70 -23.97 -6.46
C LEU A 58 5.69 -23.26 -7.81
N GLY A 59 6.72 -22.46 -8.16
CA GLY A 59 6.81 -21.75 -9.44
C GLY A 59 5.69 -20.74 -9.70
N MET A 60 5.04 -20.22 -8.65
CA MET A 60 3.92 -19.27 -8.80
C MET A 60 4.39 -17.98 -9.48
N ARG A 61 3.62 -17.50 -10.46
CA ARG A 61 3.94 -16.26 -11.17
C ARG A 61 3.91 -15.07 -10.23
N ARG A 62 4.91 -14.19 -10.35
CA ARG A 62 4.93 -12.92 -9.63
C ARG A 62 3.89 -11.97 -10.24
N THR A 63 2.92 -11.58 -9.46
CA THR A 63 1.78 -10.77 -9.91
C THR A 63 2.09 -9.27 -9.97
N THR A 64 3.04 -8.79 -9.19
CA THR A 64 3.35 -7.35 -9.11
C THR A 64 4.82 -7.06 -9.39
N LYS A 65 5.08 -6.03 -10.23
CA LYS A 65 6.43 -5.52 -10.50
C LYS A 65 6.73 -4.40 -9.51
N HIS A 66 7.79 -4.55 -8.71
CA HIS A 66 8.22 -3.54 -7.75
C HIS A 66 9.08 -2.45 -8.42
N VAL A 67 8.82 -1.20 -8.06
CA VAL A 67 9.68 -0.05 -8.39
C VAL A 67 10.84 0.00 -7.40
N LEU A 68 11.91 0.74 -7.73
CA LEU A 68 13.12 0.82 -6.89
C LEU A 68 12.81 1.19 -5.44
N PHE A 69 12.04 2.26 -5.23
CA PHE A 69 11.67 2.72 -3.88
C PHE A 69 10.83 1.69 -3.10
N ASP A 70 9.99 0.90 -3.77
CA ASP A 70 9.28 -0.20 -3.12
C ASP A 70 10.22 -1.29 -2.64
N ARG A 71 11.30 -1.57 -3.41
CA ARG A 71 12.31 -2.56 -3.01
C ARG A 71 13.09 -2.07 -1.81
N ILE A 72 13.52 -0.80 -1.82
CA ILE A 72 14.25 -0.18 -0.71
C ILE A 72 13.40 -0.22 0.56
N ALA A 73 12.17 0.30 0.51
CA ALA A 73 11.27 0.32 1.66
C ALA A 73 10.94 -1.09 2.18
N LEU A 74 10.70 -2.05 1.28
CA LEU A 74 10.43 -3.43 1.64
C LEU A 74 11.66 -4.09 2.29
N THR A 75 12.86 -3.85 1.75
CA THR A 75 14.10 -4.39 2.31
C THR A 75 14.36 -3.80 3.69
N ALA A 76 14.25 -2.48 3.85
CA ALA A 76 14.37 -1.83 5.15
C ALA A 76 13.39 -2.42 6.17
N LEU A 77 12.11 -2.60 5.79
CA LEU A 77 11.09 -3.20 6.66
C LEU A 77 11.46 -4.62 7.12
N TRP A 78 12.08 -5.43 6.26
CA TRP A 78 12.53 -6.78 6.62
C TRP A 78 13.66 -6.77 7.66
N PHE A 79 14.48 -5.72 7.69
CA PHE A 79 15.59 -5.60 8.64
C PHE A 79 15.21 -4.87 9.93
N ILE A 80 14.23 -3.95 9.92
CA ILE A 80 13.88 -3.15 11.09
C ILE A 80 13.54 -4.02 12.31
N PHE A 81 12.64 -5.00 12.18
CA PHE A 81 12.18 -5.79 13.31
C PHE A 81 13.22 -6.77 13.86
N PRO A 82 13.96 -7.53 13.03
CA PRO A 82 15.08 -8.32 13.53
C PRO A 82 16.21 -7.47 14.14
N ALA A 83 16.52 -6.32 13.54
CA ALA A 83 17.53 -5.40 14.08
C ALA A 83 17.09 -4.83 15.44
N ARG A 84 15.81 -4.51 15.59
CA ARG A 84 15.24 -4.09 16.86
C ARG A 84 15.37 -5.17 17.93
N LEU A 85 15.02 -6.42 17.60
CA LEU A 85 15.16 -7.54 18.52
C LEU A 85 16.61 -7.66 19.03
N VAL A 86 17.58 -7.60 18.12
CA VAL A 86 19.00 -7.67 18.47
C VAL A 86 19.42 -6.48 19.33
N ALA A 87 19.06 -5.26 18.95
CA ALA A 87 19.42 -4.05 19.69
C ALA A 87 18.82 -4.03 21.09
N GLU A 88 17.55 -4.39 21.28
CA GLU A 88 16.89 -4.46 22.58
C GLU A 88 17.46 -5.61 23.46
N SER A 89 17.75 -6.78 22.86
CA SER A 89 18.38 -7.88 23.59
C SER A 89 19.80 -7.54 24.07
N LEU A 90 20.58 -6.82 23.24
CA LEU A 90 21.89 -6.29 23.67
C LEU A 90 21.76 -5.24 24.76
N THR A 91 20.72 -4.40 24.71
CA THR A 91 20.42 -3.44 25.76
C THR A 91 20.12 -4.15 27.06
N ALA A 92 19.27 -5.17 27.03
CA ALA A 92 18.94 -5.98 28.20
C ALA A 92 20.17 -6.70 28.78
N SER A 93 21.10 -7.15 27.93
CA SER A 93 22.34 -7.79 28.39
C SER A 93 23.34 -6.82 29.05
N VAL A 94 23.42 -5.57 28.58
CA VAL A 94 24.40 -4.57 29.08
C VAL A 94 23.85 -3.79 30.28
N HIS A 95 22.60 -3.39 30.24
CA HIS A 95 22.01 -2.50 31.24
C HIS A 95 21.01 -3.22 32.19
N GLY A 96 20.69 -4.47 31.92
CA GLY A 96 19.62 -5.18 32.60
C GLY A 96 18.23 -4.74 32.14
N GLY A 97 17.17 -5.38 32.63
CA GLY A 97 15.80 -5.11 32.22
C GLY A 97 15.38 -5.86 30.96
N GLY A 98 14.44 -5.28 30.22
CA GLY A 98 13.83 -5.92 29.04
C GLY A 98 12.58 -6.72 29.38
N GLY A 99 11.72 -6.93 28.38
CA GLY A 99 10.53 -7.74 28.54
C GLY A 99 10.83 -9.25 28.57
N PHE A 100 9.79 -10.07 28.43
CA PHE A 100 9.94 -11.52 28.51
C PHE A 100 10.79 -12.11 27.36
N LEU A 101 10.71 -11.52 26.16
CA LEU A 101 11.45 -11.99 24.98
C LEU A 101 12.87 -11.43 24.95
N THR A 102 13.00 -10.10 25.01
CA THR A 102 14.29 -9.40 24.90
C THR A 102 15.16 -9.62 26.12
N GLY A 103 14.58 -9.68 27.32
CA GLY A 103 15.29 -10.01 28.56
C GLY A 103 15.78 -11.46 28.57
N SER A 104 14.99 -12.44 28.13
CA SER A 104 15.42 -13.85 28.04
C SER A 104 16.59 -14.03 27.06
N ILE A 105 16.52 -13.38 25.89
CA ILE A 105 17.61 -13.44 24.90
C ILE A 105 18.84 -12.69 25.43
N GLY A 106 18.65 -11.55 26.11
CA GLY A 106 19.71 -10.79 26.77
C GLY A 106 20.45 -11.62 27.82
N GLY A 107 19.72 -12.33 28.70
CA GLY A 107 20.28 -13.24 29.67
C GLY A 107 21.09 -14.37 29.03
N TRP A 108 20.57 -14.98 27.99
CA TRP A 108 21.30 -16.01 27.22
C TRP A 108 22.57 -15.46 26.55
N LEU A 109 22.54 -14.22 26.07
CA LEU A 109 23.72 -13.56 25.48
C LEU A 109 24.82 -13.29 26.54
N THR A 110 24.43 -12.93 27.78
CA THR A 110 25.39 -12.73 28.87
C THR A 110 26.09 -14.03 29.29
N ASP A 111 25.44 -15.18 29.12
CA ASP A 111 26.02 -16.49 29.43
C ASP A 111 27.05 -16.95 28.40
N ILE A 112 26.89 -16.51 27.13
CA ILE A 112 27.72 -16.97 26.02
C ILE A 112 28.87 -15.99 25.69
N LEU A 113 28.60 -14.67 25.79
CA LEU A 113 29.52 -13.65 25.31
C LEU A 113 30.11 -12.85 26.49
N PRO A 114 31.42 -12.52 26.45
CA PRO A 114 32.02 -11.66 27.46
C PRO A 114 31.47 -10.23 27.38
N ALA A 115 31.39 -9.56 28.53
CA ALA A 115 30.82 -8.22 28.66
C ALA A 115 31.47 -7.18 27.73
N GLU A 116 32.76 -7.31 27.45
CA GLU A 116 33.50 -6.42 26.52
C GLU A 116 32.93 -6.49 25.10
N VAL A 117 32.57 -7.70 24.63
CA VAL A 117 31.99 -7.91 23.29
C VAL A 117 30.56 -7.35 23.26
N LEU A 118 29.75 -7.59 24.29
CA LEU A 118 28.38 -7.09 24.38
C LEU A 118 28.33 -5.56 24.34
N THR A 119 29.21 -4.89 25.09
CA THR A 119 29.33 -3.43 25.09
C THR A 119 29.79 -2.88 23.75
N SER A 120 30.70 -3.56 23.07
CA SER A 120 31.17 -3.14 21.75
C SER A 120 30.13 -3.30 20.65
N LEU A 121 29.22 -4.26 20.76
CA LEU A 121 28.15 -4.53 19.80
C LEU A 121 26.90 -3.67 20.03
N TYR A 122 26.71 -3.16 21.23
CA TYR A 122 25.53 -2.39 21.62
C TYR A 122 25.28 -1.17 20.74
N GLU A 123 26.26 -0.26 20.63
CA GLU A 123 26.09 0.95 19.83
C GLU A 123 25.91 0.68 18.32
N PRO A 124 26.72 -0.18 17.67
CA PRO A 124 26.52 -0.53 16.27
C PRO A 124 25.12 -1.12 15.96
N ALA A 125 24.58 -1.96 16.86
CA ALA A 125 23.25 -2.53 16.68
C ALA A 125 22.14 -1.48 16.67
N TRP A 126 22.23 -0.49 17.57
CA TRP A 126 21.30 0.64 17.62
C TRP A 126 21.43 1.56 16.41
N TRP A 127 22.65 1.82 15.95
CA TRP A 127 22.87 2.58 14.72
C TRP A 127 22.30 1.86 13.50
N PHE A 128 22.51 0.55 13.40
CA PHE A 128 21.95 -0.25 12.30
C PHE A 128 20.41 -0.21 12.29
N TYR A 129 19.78 -0.41 13.45
CA TYR A 129 18.33 -0.29 13.58
C TYR A 129 17.83 1.11 13.20
N SER A 130 18.45 2.15 13.73
CA SER A 130 18.08 3.55 13.48
C SER A 130 18.24 3.92 12.00
N CYS A 131 19.32 3.50 11.35
CA CYS A 131 19.52 3.70 9.92
C CYS A 131 18.47 2.96 9.09
N ALA A 132 18.16 1.71 9.40
CA ALA A 132 17.12 0.95 8.70
C ALA A 132 15.75 1.62 8.82
N LEU A 133 15.41 2.12 10.00
CA LEU A 133 14.18 2.88 10.26
C LEU A 133 14.16 4.20 9.49
N GLY A 134 15.26 4.96 9.50
CA GLY A 134 15.41 6.20 8.75
C GLY A 134 15.24 5.99 7.23
N VAL A 135 15.89 4.97 6.68
CA VAL A 135 15.74 4.61 5.26
C VAL A 135 14.29 4.26 4.92
N PHE A 136 13.60 3.53 5.79
CA PHE A 136 12.18 3.22 5.59
C PHE A 136 11.31 4.47 5.56
N PHE A 137 11.47 5.39 6.52
CA PHE A 137 10.70 6.65 6.57
C PHE A 137 10.96 7.55 5.38
N VAL A 138 12.21 7.67 4.94
CA VAL A 138 12.56 8.44 3.74
C VAL A 138 11.99 7.81 2.47
N ALA A 139 11.98 6.48 2.38
CA ALA A 139 11.44 5.77 1.22
C ALA A 139 9.90 5.69 1.23
N MET A 140 9.23 5.85 2.37
CA MET A 140 7.78 5.70 2.54
C MET A 140 6.96 6.56 1.57
N PRO A 141 7.18 7.88 1.42
CA PRO A 141 6.39 8.73 0.53
C PRO A 141 6.50 8.32 -0.95
N PHE A 142 7.63 7.74 -1.35
CA PHE A 142 7.91 7.32 -2.73
C PHE A 142 7.56 5.86 -3.00
N SER A 143 7.21 5.10 -1.97
CA SER A 143 6.89 3.68 -2.06
C SER A 143 5.38 3.43 -1.94
N ARG A 144 4.98 2.18 -2.16
CA ARG A 144 3.59 1.75 -1.97
C ARG A 144 3.08 1.93 -0.53
N TYR A 145 3.96 2.07 0.46
CA TYR A 145 3.59 2.25 1.87
C TYR A 145 2.91 3.59 2.16
N MET A 146 2.97 4.53 1.21
CA MET A 146 2.19 5.78 1.28
C MET A 146 0.68 5.53 1.42
N HIS A 147 0.17 4.35 0.97
CA HIS A 147 -1.25 4.01 1.11
C HIS A 147 -1.73 4.04 2.57
N ILE A 148 -0.87 3.72 3.54
CA ILE A 148 -1.22 3.73 4.97
C ILE A 148 -1.62 5.16 5.40
N LEU A 149 -0.85 6.16 4.98
CA LEU A 149 -1.12 7.56 5.30
C LEU A 149 -2.28 8.16 4.49
N THR A 150 -2.46 7.71 3.23
CA THR A 150 -3.48 8.25 2.33
C THR A 150 -4.85 7.61 2.51
N GLU A 151 -4.92 6.41 3.04
CA GLU A 151 -6.19 5.72 3.28
C GLU A 151 -6.99 6.38 4.40
N ILE A 152 -6.33 6.88 5.44
CA ILE A 152 -6.98 7.58 6.56
C ILE A 152 -7.80 8.79 6.07
N PRO A 153 -7.22 9.82 5.41
CA PRO A 153 -7.99 10.94 4.89
C PRO A 153 -9.01 10.50 3.83
N LEU A 154 -8.75 9.45 3.05
CA LEU A 154 -9.68 8.95 2.05
C LEU A 154 -10.97 8.40 2.68
N ILE A 155 -10.88 7.73 3.84
CA ILE A 155 -12.04 7.28 4.62
C ILE A 155 -12.92 8.48 5.02
N PHE A 156 -12.31 9.55 5.55
CA PHE A 156 -13.03 10.77 5.92
C PHE A 156 -13.65 11.46 4.71
N LEU A 157 -12.91 11.61 3.61
CA LEU A 157 -13.42 12.22 2.38
C LEU A 157 -14.63 11.47 1.83
N ARG A 158 -14.61 10.14 1.88
CA ARG A 158 -15.75 9.30 1.48
C ARG A 158 -16.95 9.47 2.41
N ARG A 159 -16.69 9.56 3.73
CA ARG A 159 -17.74 9.80 4.72
C ARG A 159 -18.47 11.12 4.45
N TRP A 160 -17.80 12.13 3.93
CA TRP A 160 -18.38 13.41 3.51
C TRP A 160 -18.96 13.39 2.09
N SER A 161 -19.18 12.21 1.53
CA SER A 161 -19.75 12.02 0.18
C SER A 161 -18.98 12.73 -0.93
N LEU A 162 -17.67 12.91 -0.75
CA LEU A 162 -16.80 13.43 -1.78
C LEU A 162 -16.40 12.28 -2.71
N HIS A 163 -16.85 12.39 -3.97
CA HIS A 163 -16.54 11.41 -5.01
C HIS A 163 -15.58 11.98 -6.07
N PRO A 164 -14.85 11.12 -6.80
CA PRO A 164 -14.00 11.58 -7.89
C PRO A 164 -14.86 12.28 -8.96
N ASN A 165 -14.47 13.50 -9.32
CA ASN A 165 -15.09 14.28 -10.38
C ASN A 165 -14.01 14.85 -11.30
N LYS A 166 -14.34 15.16 -12.55
CA LYS A 166 -13.42 15.78 -13.52
C LYS A 166 -12.69 17.01 -12.98
N GLU A 167 -13.33 17.76 -12.11
CA GLU A 167 -12.81 18.98 -11.51
C GLU A 167 -11.89 18.75 -10.29
N ARG A 168 -12.02 17.59 -9.62
CA ARG A 168 -11.29 17.30 -8.37
C ARG A 168 -10.06 16.44 -8.61
N LYS A 169 -9.05 17.03 -9.24
CA LYS A 169 -7.75 16.36 -9.52
C LYS A 169 -7.03 15.87 -8.26
N SER A 170 -7.19 16.58 -7.15
CA SER A 170 -6.57 16.21 -5.86
C SER A 170 -7.15 14.92 -5.30
N TYR A 171 -8.46 14.71 -5.37
CA TYR A 171 -9.11 13.47 -4.94
C TYR A 171 -8.62 12.26 -5.75
N ASP A 172 -8.51 12.40 -7.07
CA ASP A 172 -7.94 11.36 -7.95
C ASP A 172 -6.53 10.93 -7.50
N ASN A 173 -5.71 11.88 -7.05
CA ASN A 173 -4.35 11.58 -6.58
C ASN A 173 -4.38 10.80 -5.25
N PHE A 174 -5.25 11.16 -4.30
CA PHE A 174 -5.43 10.38 -3.07
C PHE A 174 -5.84 8.94 -3.36
N GLU A 175 -6.76 8.70 -4.30
CA GLU A 175 -7.13 7.33 -4.68
C GLU A 175 -5.99 6.56 -5.34
N VAL A 176 -5.18 7.22 -6.16
CA VAL A 176 -3.99 6.59 -6.78
C VAL A 176 -2.96 6.21 -5.72
N GLU A 177 -2.73 7.11 -4.74
CA GLU A 177 -1.78 6.88 -3.64
C GLU A 177 -2.28 5.84 -2.62
N ALA A 178 -3.60 5.70 -2.45
CA ALA A 178 -4.20 4.71 -1.57
C ALA A 178 -4.06 3.26 -2.07
N CYS A 179 -3.58 3.03 -3.29
CA CYS A 179 -3.37 1.69 -3.81
C CYS A 179 -2.17 0.99 -3.15
N SER A 180 -2.43 -0.03 -2.33
CA SER A 180 -1.39 -0.87 -1.70
C SER A 180 -0.68 -1.83 -2.66
N ARG A 181 -1.14 -1.94 -3.91
CA ARG A 181 -0.67 -2.89 -4.92
C ARG A 181 -0.76 -4.36 -4.47
N CYS A 182 -1.82 -4.70 -3.76
CA CYS A 182 -2.08 -6.07 -3.28
C CYS A 182 -2.22 -7.09 -4.43
N GLY A 183 -2.63 -6.65 -5.63
CA GLY A 183 -2.79 -7.51 -6.80
C GLY A 183 -4.16 -8.18 -6.93
N ILE A 184 -5.07 -8.05 -5.96
CA ILE A 184 -6.41 -8.67 -5.98
C ILE A 184 -7.20 -8.32 -7.25
N CYS A 185 -6.97 -7.13 -7.82
CA CYS A 185 -7.62 -6.69 -9.05
C CYS A 185 -7.14 -7.41 -10.32
N ILE A 186 -6.12 -8.29 -10.22
CA ILE A 186 -5.60 -9.08 -11.35
C ILE A 186 -6.50 -10.28 -11.60
N ASP A 187 -6.89 -10.99 -10.54
CA ASP A 187 -7.63 -12.26 -10.65
C ASP A 187 -8.98 -12.13 -11.37
N PRO A 188 -9.83 -11.11 -11.11
CA PRO A 188 -11.10 -10.94 -11.81
C PRO A 188 -10.97 -10.35 -13.22
N CYS A 189 -9.75 -10.06 -13.69
CA CYS A 189 -9.52 -9.42 -14.98
C CYS A 189 -9.61 -10.40 -16.14
N GLN A 190 -10.61 -10.25 -17.00
CA GLN A 190 -10.82 -11.11 -18.19
C GLN A 190 -9.65 -11.02 -19.18
N LEU A 191 -8.98 -9.87 -19.28
CA LEU A 191 -7.79 -9.73 -20.12
C LEU A 191 -6.64 -10.62 -19.65
N GLN A 192 -6.58 -10.90 -18.34
CA GLN A 192 -5.61 -11.80 -17.75
C GLN A 192 -6.03 -13.26 -17.93
N SER A 193 -7.28 -13.61 -17.54
CA SER A 193 -7.75 -15.00 -17.53
C SER A 193 -7.87 -15.59 -18.94
N ASP A 194 -8.45 -14.81 -19.84
CA ASP A 194 -8.86 -15.33 -21.15
C ASP A 194 -7.83 -15.06 -22.26
N LEU A 195 -7.14 -13.92 -22.18
CA LEU A 195 -6.21 -13.47 -23.22
C LEU A 195 -4.73 -13.47 -22.78
N GLY A 196 -4.44 -13.77 -21.53
CA GLY A 196 -3.06 -13.77 -21.00
C GLY A 196 -2.36 -12.41 -21.01
N ILE A 197 -3.11 -11.30 -21.13
CA ILE A 197 -2.55 -9.93 -21.15
C ILE A 197 -2.22 -9.50 -19.73
N ASN A 198 -0.93 -9.30 -19.44
CA ASN A 198 -0.39 -9.13 -18.08
C ASN A 198 0.10 -7.71 -17.76
N ASP A 199 -0.27 -6.69 -18.51
CA ASP A 199 0.23 -5.31 -18.36
C ASP A 199 -0.88 -4.25 -18.21
N THR A 200 -2.14 -4.60 -18.47
CA THR A 200 -3.26 -3.66 -18.54
C THR A 200 -4.08 -3.57 -17.24
N GLN A 201 -3.87 -4.48 -16.29
CA GLN A 201 -4.63 -4.57 -15.04
C GLN A 201 -4.53 -3.29 -14.20
N SER A 202 -5.52 -3.06 -13.35
CA SER A 202 -5.65 -1.81 -12.60
C SER A 202 -4.46 -1.53 -11.67
N VAL A 203 -3.83 -2.56 -11.12
CA VAL A 203 -2.62 -2.41 -10.29
C VAL A 203 -1.45 -1.78 -11.09
N TYR A 204 -1.27 -2.16 -12.36
CA TYR A 204 -0.24 -1.58 -13.22
C TYR A 204 -0.61 -0.19 -13.69
N PHE A 205 -1.90 0.03 -14.01
CA PHE A 205 -2.41 1.35 -14.35
C PHE A 205 -2.20 2.37 -13.23
N LEU A 206 -2.54 2.03 -11.99
CA LEU A 206 -2.35 2.91 -10.83
C LEU A 206 -0.87 3.15 -10.53
N ARG A 207 -0.04 2.10 -10.60
CA ARG A 207 1.42 2.25 -10.47
C ARG A 207 1.98 3.24 -11.48
N ASP A 208 1.67 3.05 -12.75
CA ASP A 208 2.26 3.86 -13.81
C ASP A 208 1.71 5.29 -13.81
N ARG A 209 0.45 5.47 -13.36
CA ARG A 209 -0.12 6.80 -13.14
C ARG A 209 0.58 7.54 -11.99
N ARG A 210 0.85 6.84 -10.89
CA ARG A 210 1.55 7.41 -9.72
C ARG A 210 2.94 7.95 -10.09
N TYR A 211 3.68 7.21 -10.91
CA TYR A 211 5.04 7.59 -11.32
C TYR A 211 5.10 8.33 -12.65
N ASN A 212 4.00 8.82 -13.18
CA ASN A 212 3.89 9.49 -14.48
C ASN A 212 4.44 8.68 -15.67
N MET A 213 4.49 7.35 -15.55
CA MET A 213 4.97 6.42 -16.58
C MET A 213 3.84 5.77 -17.38
N LEU A 214 2.61 6.28 -17.26
CA LEU A 214 1.44 5.66 -17.87
C LEU A 214 1.52 5.69 -19.40
N SER A 215 1.55 4.53 -20.04
CA SER A 215 1.49 4.40 -21.49
C SER A 215 0.06 4.46 -22.03
N LEU A 216 -0.11 4.87 -23.28
CA LEU A 216 -1.41 4.86 -23.98
C LEU A 216 -2.01 3.44 -24.05
N LYS A 217 -1.17 2.43 -24.26
CA LYS A 217 -1.58 1.03 -24.30
C LYS A 217 -2.27 0.62 -22.97
N ILE A 218 -1.64 0.89 -21.85
CA ILE A 218 -2.18 0.55 -20.51
C ILE A 218 -3.46 1.32 -20.21
N ALA A 219 -3.53 2.59 -20.63
CA ALA A 219 -4.73 3.41 -20.43
C ALA A 219 -5.92 2.92 -21.26
N ASN A 220 -5.70 2.55 -22.52
CA ASN A 220 -6.75 2.32 -23.51
C ASN A 220 -7.22 0.86 -23.63
N ASN A 221 -6.35 -0.12 -23.40
CA ASN A 221 -6.67 -1.54 -23.63
C ASN A 221 -7.57 -2.17 -22.56
N CYS A 222 -8.04 -1.44 -21.57
CA CYS A 222 -8.97 -1.93 -20.56
C CYS A 222 -10.40 -1.95 -21.08
N LEU A 223 -11.12 -3.05 -20.84
CA LEU A 223 -12.54 -3.23 -21.20
C LEU A 223 -13.51 -2.39 -20.37
N MET A 224 -13.06 -1.75 -19.28
CA MET A 224 -13.89 -0.94 -18.37
C MET A 224 -15.05 -1.73 -17.73
N CYS A 225 -14.92 -3.04 -17.55
CA CYS A 225 -15.97 -3.93 -17.05
C CYS A 225 -16.30 -3.78 -15.55
N GLY A 226 -15.49 -3.05 -14.77
CA GLY A 226 -15.71 -2.78 -13.34
C GLY A 226 -15.40 -3.91 -12.37
N ARG A 227 -15.10 -5.14 -12.82
CA ARG A 227 -14.86 -6.29 -11.93
C ARG A 227 -13.74 -6.06 -10.92
N CYS A 228 -12.68 -5.38 -11.33
CA CYS A 228 -11.54 -5.05 -10.47
C CYS A 228 -11.90 -4.01 -9.39
N GLU A 229 -12.83 -3.09 -9.70
CA GLU A 229 -13.34 -2.08 -8.78
C GLU A 229 -14.17 -2.72 -7.67
N ALA A 230 -15.08 -3.63 -8.03
CA ALA A 230 -15.91 -4.37 -7.08
C ALA A 230 -15.12 -5.25 -6.10
N LYS A 231 -13.91 -5.69 -6.48
CA LYS A 231 -13.03 -6.52 -5.66
C LYS A 231 -11.93 -5.72 -4.93
N CYS A 232 -11.86 -4.42 -5.14
CA CYS A 232 -10.84 -3.59 -4.51
C CYS A 232 -11.14 -3.39 -3.01
N PRO A 233 -10.27 -3.86 -2.08
CA PRO A 233 -10.52 -3.74 -0.64
C PRO A 233 -10.52 -2.28 -0.17
N VAL A 234 -9.80 -1.41 -0.88
CA VAL A 234 -9.74 0.04 -0.60
C VAL A 234 -10.92 0.77 -1.24
N GLY A 235 -11.67 0.15 -2.17
CA GLY A 235 -12.80 0.78 -2.86
C GLY A 235 -12.41 1.94 -3.78
N ILE A 236 -11.31 1.81 -4.50
CA ILE A 236 -10.83 2.82 -5.46
C ILE A 236 -11.74 2.84 -6.70
N ASN A 237 -12.14 4.03 -7.15
CA ASN A 237 -12.97 4.22 -8.35
C ASN A 237 -12.14 4.08 -9.64
N LEU A 238 -11.74 2.85 -9.94
CA LEU A 238 -10.79 2.51 -11.01
C LEU A 238 -11.27 2.93 -12.40
N ASN A 239 -12.56 2.76 -12.68
CA ASN A 239 -13.16 3.14 -13.96
C ASN A 239 -13.14 4.65 -14.17
N THR A 240 -13.55 5.43 -13.17
CA THR A 240 -13.52 6.89 -13.22
C THR A 240 -12.09 7.41 -13.40
N LEU A 241 -11.12 6.88 -12.64
CA LEU A 241 -9.72 7.25 -12.77
C LEU A 241 -9.16 6.96 -14.17
N ARG A 242 -9.57 5.85 -14.77
CA ARG A 242 -9.16 5.45 -16.11
C ARG A 242 -9.81 6.33 -17.18
N LEU A 243 -11.09 6.65 -17.04
CA LEU A 243 -11.79 7.59 -17.92
C LEU A 243 -11.14 8.97 -17.89
N ASN A 244 -10.87 9.51 -16.70
CA ASN A 244 -10.18 10.79 -16.54
C ASN A 244 -8.78 10.78 -17.18
N SER A 245 -8.06 9.66 -17.07
CA SER A 245 -6.74 9.51 -17.71
C SER A 245 -6.83 9.44 -19.24
N ARG A 246 -7.85 8.77 -19.77
CA ARG A 246 -8.14 8.74 -21.22
C ARG A 246 -8.52 10.10 -21.75
N ALA A 247 -9.39 10.84 -21.05
CA ALA A 247 -9.85 12.17 -21.44
C ALA A 247 -8.68 13.17 -21.49
N LYS A 248 -7.79 13.17 -20.49
CA LYS A 248 -6.60 14.05 -20.49
C LYS A 248 -5.65 13.82 -21.66
N ARG A 249 -5.54 12.59 -22.14
CA ARG A 249 -4.59 12.21 -23.21
C ARG A 249 -5.16 12.32 -24.60
N ARG A 250 -6.47 12.40 -24.74
CA ARG A 250 -7.15 12.64 -26.00
C ARG A 250 -7.31 14.14 -26.21
N ASN A 251 -6.29 14.79 -26.73
CA ASN A 251 -6.39 16.10 -27.39
C ASN A 251 -7.13 16.00 -28.75
N ILE A 252 -7.91 14.95 -28.97
CA ILE A 252 -8.70 14.83 -30.19
C ILE A 252 -10.07 15.43 -29.86
N PRO A 253 -10.48 16.50 -30.55
CA PRO A 253 -11.84 17.00 -30.42
C PRO A 253 -12.80 15.85 -30.69
N HIS A 254 -13.58 15.46 -29.67
CA HIS A 254 -14.58 14.39 -29.81
C HIS A 254 -15.66 14.74 -30.85
N GLU A 255 -15.81 16.00 -31.15
CA GLU A 255 -16.85 16.56 -32.02
C GLU A 255 -16.85 16.02 -33.44
N GLY A 256 -15.70 15.66 -34.02
CA GLY A 256 -15.63 15.16 -35.38
C GLY A 256 -15.95 13.66 -35.53
N ARG A 257 -15.63 12.84 -34.53
CA ARG A 257 -15.70 11.36 -34.65
C ARG A 257 -17.12 10.81 -34.53
N TYR A 258 -17.97 11.48 -33.81
CA TYR A 258 -19.36 11.10 -33.52
C TYR A 258 -20.38 12.11 -34.13
N ARG A 259 -19.94 12.91 -35.12
CA ARG A 259 -20.81 13.90 -35.80
C ARG A 259 -22.04 13.26 -36.45
N TYR A 260 -21.90 11.98 -36.88
CA TYR A 260 -23.01 11.21 -37.44
C TYR A 260 -24.13 10.90 -36.42
N LEU A 261 -23.84 11.01 -35.11
CA LEU A 261 -24.82 10.86 -34.05
C LEU A 261 -25.55 12.18 -33.75
N GLN A 262 -25.07 13.31 -34.26
CA GLN A 262 -25.72 14.60 -34.15
C GLN A 262 -26.84 14.63 -35.19
N GLY A 263 -28.04 14.78 -34.75
CA GLY A 263 -29.22 14.76 -35.62
C GLY A 263 -30.00 13.44 -35.67
N ILE A 264 -29.54 12.42 -34.97
CA ILE A 264 -30.36 11.24 -34.71
C ILE A 264 -31.33 11.60 -33.60
N ASP A 265 -32.59 11.69 -33.98
CA ASP A 265 -33.65 11.89 -33.01
C ASP A 265 -33.73 10.67 -32.07
N ARG A 266 -33.38 10.91 -30.81
CA ARG A 266 -33.43 9.92 -29.74
C ARG A 266 -34.74 10.00 -28.97
N SER A 267 -35.69 10.82 -29.43
CA SER A 267 -37.01 10.84 -28.85
C SER A 267 -37.62 9.46 -28.99
N SER A 268 -38.04 8.89 -27.87
CA SER A 268 -38.80 7.66 -27.84
C SER A 268 -40.12 7.86 -28.58
N GLY A 269 -40.16 7.46 -29.83
CA GLY A 269 -41.45 7.29 -30.49
C GLY A 269 -42.29 6.33 -29.65
N MET A 270 -43.59 6.53 -29.61
CA MET A 270 -44.55 5.60 -28.98
C MET A 270 -44.66 4.29 -29.78
N GLY A 271 -43.51 3.66 -30.04
CA GLY A 271 -43.46 2.36 -30.70
C GLY A 271 -43.83 1.25 -29.71
N LYS A 272 -44.48 0.19 -30.21
CA LYS A 272 -44.82 -0.99 -29.41
C LYS A 272 -43.59 -1.81 -28.97
N VAL A 273 -42.39 -1.51 -29.50
CA VAL A 273 -41.15 -2.23 -29.23
C VAL A 273 -40.04 -1.22 -28.89
N GLY A 274 -39.47 -1.32 -27.71
CA GLY A 274 -38.30 -0.53 -27.32
C GLY A 274 -37.03 -1.20 -27.82
N TYR A 275 -36.17 -0.49 -28.56
CA TYR A 275 -34.87 -0.94 -28.99
C TYR A 275 -33.76 -0.31 -28.14
N PHE A 276 -32.97 -1.13 -27.49
CA PHE A 276 -31.78 -0.67 -26.79
C PHE A 276 -30.54 -0.83 -27.68
N ALA A 277 -30.09 0.27 -28.24
CA ALA A 277 -28.85 0.33 -29.03
C ALA A 277 -27.63 0.17 -28.11
N GLY A 278 -26.98 -0.97 -28.12
CA GLY A 278 -25.72 -1.19 -27.43
C GLY A 278 -24.58 -0.33 -27.99
N CYS A 279 -23.44 -0.29 -27.28
CA CYS A 279 -22.26 0.50 -27.68
C CYS A 279 -21.75 0.19 -29.11
N MET A 280 -21.83 -1.06 -29.53
CA MET A 280 -21.37 -1.47 -30.89
C MET A 280 -22.26 -0.88 -31.98
N THR A 281 -23.55 -0.85 -31.80
CA THR A 281 -24.49 -0.23 -32.75
C THR A 281 -24.23 1.27 -32.90
N SER A 282 -23.92 1.94 -31.79
CA SER A 282 -23.56 3.37 -31.79
C SER A 282 -22.23 3.68 -32.47
N LEU A 283 -21.33 2.66 -32.60
CA LEU A 283 -20.03 2.80 -33.26
C LEU A 283 -20.05 2.41 -34.74
N THR A 284 -21.14 1.82 -35.22
CA THR A 284 -21.30 1.37 -36.59
C THR A 284 -22.39 2.15 -37.30
N PRO A 285 -22.04 3.24 -38.01
CA PRO A 285 -23.02 4.13 -38.65
C PRO A 285 -23.94 3.42 -39.67
N GLY A 286 -23.42 2.39 -40.34
CA GLY A 286 -24.20 1.62 -41.30
C GLY A 286 -25.35 0.83 -40.67
N VAL A 287 -25.08 0.18 -39.54
CA VAL A 287 -26.09 -0.60 -38.79
C VAL A 287 -27.17 0.34 -38.21
N GLN A 288 -26.74 1.48 -37.69
CA GLN A 288 -27.65 2.42 -37.06
C GLN A 288 -28.64 3.09 -38.06
N ARG A 289 -28.19 3.28 -39.34
CA ARG A 289 -29.05 3.82 -40.38
C ARG A 289 -30.04 2.80 -40.94
N SER A 290 -29.75 1.51 -40.79
CA SER A 290 -30.61 0.41 -41.28
C SER A 290 -31.69 0.00 -40.26
N MET A 291 -31.61 0.51 -39.05
CA MET A 291 -32.59 0.31 -37.95
C MET A 291 -33.56 1.48 -37.84
#